data_ef309b9d35b5a61468132fe60aeb7f56
#
_entry.id   ef309b9d35b5a61468132fe60aeb7f56
#
_cell.length_a   1.000
_cell.length_b   1.000
_cell.length_c   1.000
_cell.angle_alpha   90.00
_cell.angle_beta   90.00
_cell.angle_gamma   90.00
#
_symmetry.space_group_name_H-M   'P 1'
#
loop_
_entity.id
_entity.type
_entity.pdbx_description
1 polymer ?
#
loop_
_entity_poly.entity_id
_entity_poly.type
_entity_poly.pdbx_seq_one_letter_code
_entity_poly.pdbx_strand_id
1 'polypeptide(L)'
;MCEMKKNYFYSILLPLVIIPTGGLLILGTCYLFYLFIYNFVEFWFFPTNPTAVPADMIRRVYALALLIFYLALLRTKISDIIQSTVLVGPIGIFFTTTILAFYEKPVMAIAVTVVIVAVGIFLLYKYKKPWIYYYALVTTLLISIVLAWPEA
;
A
#
# COMPACT_ATOMS: atom_id res chain seq x y z
N MET A 1 16.46 -22.42 -27.98
CA MET A 1 17.26 -21.74 -26.92
C MET A 1 16.94 -20.25 -26.77
N CYS A 2 16.57 -19.56 -27.84
CA CYS A 2 16.20 -18.11 -27.80
C CYS A 2 14.83 -17.83 -27.20
N GLU A 3 13.84 -18.69 -27.42
CA GLU A 3 12.47 -18.52 -26.86
C GLU A 3 12.41 -18.72 -25.33
N MET A 4 13.18 -19.67 -24.79
CA MET A 4 13.25 -19.90 -23.33
C MET A 4 13.82 -18.68 -22.58
N LYS A 5 14.84 -17.99 -23.13
CA LYS A 5 15.40 -16.76 -22.55
C LYS A 5 14.38 -15.58 -22.57
N LYS A 6 13.58 -15.50 -23.64
CA LYS A 6 12.56 -14.46 -23.79
C LYS A 6 11.42 -14.64 -22.78
N ASN A 7 10.97 -15.88 -22.55
CA ASN A 7 9.95 -16.20 -21.56
C ASN A 7 10.42 -15.93 -20.11
N TYR A 8 11.70 -16.21 -19.79
CA TYR A 8 12.28 -15.94 -18.47
C TYR A 8 12.35 -14.44 -18.18
N PHE A 9 12.73 -13.65 -19.19
CA PHE A 9 12.81 -12.19 -19.08
C PHE A 9 11.43 -11.57 -18.76
N TYR A 10 10.39 -11.95 -19.50
CA TYR A 10 9.03 -11.43 -19.28
C TYR A 10 8.40 -11.96 -17.99
N SER A 11 8.70 -13.19 -17.59
CA SER A 11 8.06 -13.82 -16.42
C SER A 11 8.65 -13.37 -15.08
N ILE A 12 9.91 -12.97 -15.02
CA ILE A 12 10.62 -12.64 -13.78
C ILE A 12 11.09 -11.19 -13.77
N LEU A 13 11.82 -10.75 -14.79
CA LEU A 13 12.48 -9.45 -14.78
C LEU A 13 11.47 -8.30 -14.92
N LEU A 14 10.44 -8.49 -15.75
CA LEU A 14 9.42 -7.48 -15.98
C LEU A 14 8.61 -7.14 -14.70
N PRO A 15 8.05 -8.12 -13.95
CA PRO A 15 7.39 -7.86 -12.68
C PRO A 15 8.32 -7.24 -11.64
N LEU A 16 9.60 -7.64 -11.62
CA LEU A 16 10.60 -7.18 -10.64
C LEU A 16 10.89 -5.67 -10.77
N VAL A 17 10.74 -5.10 -11.97
CA VAL A 17 10.89 -3.66 -12.23
C VAL A 17 9.56 -2.93 -12.16
N ILE A 18 8.49 -3.48 -12.77
CA ILE A 18 7.18 -2.81 -12.85
C ILE A 18 6.54 -2.64 -11.47
N ILE A 19 6.63 -3.66 -10.60
CA ILE A 19 5.97 -3.61 -9.29
C ILE A 19 6.53 -2.49 -8.41
N PRO A 20 7.85 -2.32 -8.20
CA PRO A 20 8.34 -1.22 -7.37
C PRO A 20 8.14 0.15 -8.04
N THR A 21 8.42 0.29 -9.34
CA THR A 21 8.28 1.60 -10.02
C THR A 21 6.82 2.00 -10.18
N GLY A 22 5.97 1.13 -10.71
CA GLY A 22 4.53 1.37 -10.84
C GLY A 22 3.85 1.48 -9.49
N GLY A 23 4.28 0.67 -8.52
CA GLY A 23 3.79 0.72 -7.15
C GLY A 23 4.07 2.04 -6.45
N LEU A 24 5.28 2.60 -6.60
CA LEU A 24 5.62 3.94 -6.09
C LEU A 24 4.77 5.03 -6.72
N LEU A 25 4.52 4.97 -8.04
CA LEU A 25 3.65 5.93 -8.73
C LEU A 25 2.21 5.85 -8.19
N ILE A 26 1.68 4.64 -8.00
CA ILE A 26 0.33 4.44 -7.46
C ILE A 26 0.26 4.91 -6.01
N LEU A 27 1.27 4.59 -5.19
CA LEU A 27 1.34 5.05 -3.80
C LEU A 27 1.39 6.58 -3.73
N GLY A 28 2.21 7.23 -4.57
CA GLY A 28 2.26 8.68 -4.70
C GLY A 28 0.92 9.28 -5.12
N THR A 29 0.23 8.67 -6.08
CA THR A 29 -1.11 9.09 -6.50
C THR A 29 -2.12 8.95 -5.36
N CYS A 30 -2.11 7.84 -4.63
CA CYS A 30 -2.96 7.65 -3.45
C CYS A 30 -2.67 8.70 -2.38
N TYR A 31 -1.41 9.07 -2.17
CA TYR A 31 -1.03 10.13 -1.23
C TYR A 31 -1.53 11.52 -1.67
N LEU A 32 -1.42 11.86 -2.96
CA LEU A 32 -1.97 13.10 -3.50
C LEU A 32 -3.49 13.16 -3.36
N PHE A 33 -4.20 12.04 -3.57
CA PHE A 33 -5.64 11.95 -3.31
C PHE A 33 -5.99 12.18 -1.84
N TYR A 34 -5.19 11.62 -0.93
CA TYR A 34 -5.35 11.89 0.51
C TYR A 34 -5.20 13.37 0.82
N LEU A 35 -4.16 14.04 0.30
CA LEU A 35 -3.96 15.47 0.49
C LEU A 35 -5.12 16.29 -0.08
N PHE A 36 -5.63 15.90 -1.23
CA PHE A 36 -6.80 16.55 -1.84
C PHE A 36 -8.03 16.44 -0.93
N ILE A 37 -8.32 15.25 -0.41
CA ILE A 37 -9.45 15.04 0.52
C ILE A 37 -9.24 15.83 1.81
N TYR A 38 -8.03 15.83 2.36
CA TYR A 38 -7.69 16.58 3.58
C TYR A 38 -7.96 18.08 3.39
N ASN A 39 -7.39 18.68 2.34
CA ASN A 39 -7.58 20.10 2.02
C ASN A 39 -9.05 20.45 1.72
N PHE A 40 -9.78 19.54 1.07
CA PHE A 40 -11.21 19.71 0.81
C PHE A 40 -12.01 19.76 2.11
N VAL A 41 -11.75 18.84 3.05
CA VAL A 41 -12.42 18.80 4.36
C VAL A 41 -12.06 20.04 5.18
N GLU A 42 -10.78 20.44 5.18
CA GLU A 42 -10.32 21.65 5.87
C GLU A 42 -11.05 22.89 5.34
N PHE A 43 -11.09 23.09 4.04
CA PHE A 43 -11.68 24.27 3.41
C PHE A 43 -13.19 24.37 3.64
N TRP A 44 -13.93 23.24 3.55
CA TRP A 44 -15.40 23.27 3.62
C TRP A 44 -15.96 23.17 5.04
N PHE A 45 -15.31 22.46 5.94
CA PHE A 45 -15.84 22.17 7.27
C PHE A 45 -15.14 22.93 8.40
N PHE A 46 -13.90 23.38 8.18
CA PHE A 46 -13.07 24.04 9.20
C PHE A 46 -12.43 25.35 8.71
N PRO A 47 -13.15 26.25 8.01
CA PRO A 47 -12.56 27.43 7.38
C PRO A 47 -11.95 28.42 8.39
N THR A 48 -12.43 28.44 9.62
CA THR A 48 -11.98 29.37 10.67
C THR A 48 -11.00 28.76 11.66
N ASN A 49 -10.85 27.43 11.67
CA ASN A 49 -9.98 26.74 12.63
C ASN A 49 -9.35 25.48 12.01
N PRO A 50 -8.27 25.63 11.20
CA PRO A 50 -7.63 24.50 10.51
C PRO A 50 -7.02 23.49 11.48
N THR A 51 -6.68 23.88 12.70
CA THR A 51 -6.13 22.96 13.72
C THR A 51 -7.16 21.98 14.28
N ALA A 52 -8.46 22.23 14.07
CA ALA A 52 -9.54 21.34 14.51
C ALA A 52 -9.82 20.17 13.57
N VAL A 53 -9.14 20.11 12.39
CA VAL A 53 -9.34 19.03 11.42
C VAL A 53 -8.86 17.70 12.01
N PRO A 54 -9.72 16.66 12.07
CA PRO A 54 -9.35 15.36 12.62
C PRO A 54 -8.51 14.53 11.62
N ALA A 55 -7.26 14.96 11.39
CA ALA A 55 -6.34 14.38 10.40
C ALA A 55 -6.19 12.85 10.55
N ASP A 56 -6.09 12.37 11.78
CA ASP A 56 -5.94 10.93 12.06
C ASP A 56 -7.18 10.14 11.67
N MET A 57 -8.37 10.68 11.90
CA MET A 57 -9.62 10.03 11.51
C MET A 57 -9.75 9.97 9.99
N ILE A 58 -9.48 11.07 9.29
CA ILE A 58 -9.50 11.14 7.82
C ILE A 58 -8.53 10.11 7.23
N ARG A 59 -7.31 10.03 7.76
CA ARG A 59 -6.28 9.09 7.31
C ARG A 59 -6.71 7.63 7.48
N ARG A 60 -7.29 7.27 8.64
CA ARG A 60 -7.77 5.91 8.92
C ARG A 60 -8.94 5.52 8.01
N VAL A 61 -9.91 6.40 7.85
CA VAL A 61 -11.08 6.16 6.97
C VAL A 61 -10.62 6.02 5.52
N TYR A 62 -9.70 6.85 5.07
CA TYR A 62 -9.14 6.79 3.72
C TYR A 62 -8.39 5.47 3.49
N ALA A 63 -7.54 5.03 4.44
CA ALA A 63 -6.82 3.77 4.33
C ALA A 63 -7.76 2.56 4.25
N LEU A 64 -8.83 2.55 5.05
CA LEU A 64 -9.86 1.51 4.99
C LEU A 64 -10.62 1.52 3.67
N ALA A 65 -10.99 2.69 3.16
CA ALA A 65 -11.68 2.84 1.87
C ALA A 65 -10.82 2.29 0.72
N LEU A 66 -9.52 2.61 0.70
CA LEU A 66 -8.58 2.08 -0.29
C LEU A 66 -8.42 0.56 -0.18
N LEU A 67 -8.39 0.01 1.04
CA LEU A 67 -8.31 -1.43 1.25
C LEU A 67 -9.56 -2.14 0.69
N ILE A 68 -10.75 -1.61 0.97
CA ILE A 68 -12.02 -2.14 0.43
C ILE A 68 -12.02 -2.06 -1.11
N PHE A 69 -11.58 -0.94 -1.66
CA PHE A 69 -11.45 -0.76 -3.11
C PHE A 69 -10.51 -1.81 -3.72
N TYR A 70 -9.35 -2.06 -3.09
CA TYR A 70 -8.43 -3.10 -3.55
C TYR A 70 -9.03 -4.50 -3.47
N LEU A 71 -9.74 -4.84 -2.38
CA LEU A 71 -10.43 -6.13 -2.26
C LEU A 71 -11.50 -6.33 -3.35
N ALA A 72 -12.19 -5.26 -3.74
CA ALA A 72 -13.12 -5.30 -4.88
C ALA A 72 -12.37 -5.53 -6.20
N LEU A 73 -11.21 -4.89 -6.38
CA LEU A 73 -10.38 -5.03 -7.57
C LEU A 73 -9.81 -6.44 -7.73
N LEU A 74 -9.53 -7.16 -6.63
CA LEU A 74 -9.10 -8.56 -6.66
C LEU A 74 -10.15 -9.50 -7.27
N ARG A 75 -11.41 -9.11 -7.30
CA ARG A 75 -12.49 -9.89 -7.93
C ARG A 75 -12.59 -9.67 -9.44
N THR A 76 -11.88 -8.70 -9.98
CA THR A 76 -11.87 -8.41 -11.43
C THR A 76 -10.89 -9.35 -12.15
N LYS A 77 -11.13 -9.59 -13.44
CA LYS A 77 -10.27 -10.42 -14.30
C LYS A 77 -9.10 -9.62 -14.90
N ILE A 78 -8.46 -8.76 -14.12
CA ILE A 78 -7.28 -8.00 -14.55
C ILE A 78 -6.04 -8.87 -14.39
N SER A 79 -4.99 -8.61 -15.18
CA SER A 79 -3.75 -9.39 -15.12
C SER A 79 -3.11 -9.32 -13.73
N ASP A 80 -2.50 -10.41 -13.28
CA ASP A 80 -1.87 -10.53 -11.97
C ASP A 80 -0.78 -9.48 -11.74
N ILE A 81 -0.05 -9.08 -12.80
CA ILE A 81 0.99 -8.04 -12.72
C ILE A 81 0.37 -6.69 -12.35
N ILE A 82 -0.76 -6.31 -12.98
CA ILE A 82 -1.44 -5.05 -12.69
C ILE A 82 -2.03 -5.10 -11.28
N GLN A 83 -2.71 -6.19 -10.92
CA GLN A 83 -3.27 -6.34 -9.57
C GLN A 83 -2.21 -6.27 -8.48
N SER A 84 -1.06 -6.93 -8.67
CA SER A 84 0.06 -6.90 -7.72
C SER A 84 0.73 -5.52 -7.64
N THR A 85 0.80 -4.78 -8.75
CA THR A 85 1.33 -3.41 -8.78
C THR A 85 0.38 -2.45 -8.05
N VAL A 86 -0.92 -2.55 -8.31
CA VAL A 86 -1.95 -1.72 -7.62
C VAL A 86 -2.02 -2.02 -6.12
N LEU A 87 -1.68 -3.24 -5.69
CA LEU A 87 -1.62 -3.62 -4.27
C LEU A 87 -0.71 -2.68 -3.46
N VAL A 88 0.39 -2.22 -4.05
CA VAL A 88 1.39 -1.38 -3.36
C VAL A 88 0.78 -0.08 -2.81
N GLY A 89 -0.14 0.56 -3.55
CA GLY A 89 -0.78 1.80 -3.12
C GLY A 89 -1.63 1.63 -1.85
N PRO A 90 -2.75 0.91 -1.91
CA PRO A 90 -3.64 0.71 -0.76
C PRO A 90 -2.97 0.09 0.46
N ILE A 91 -2.15 -0.95 0.25
CA ILE A 91 -1.43 -1.62 1.36
C ILE A 91 -0.33 -0.71 1.91
N GLY A 92 0.35 0.06 1.06
CA GLY A 92 1.36 1.05 1.49
C GLY A 92 0.75 2.15 2.36
N ILE A 93 -0.37 2.74 1.96
CA ILE A 93 -1.10 3.71 2.79
C ILE A 93 -1.55 3.08 4.11
N PHE A 94 -2.02 1.83 4.08
CA PHE A 94 -2.45 1.13 5.28
C PHE A 94 -1.28 0.88 6.26
N PHE A 95 -0.11 0.41 5.77
CA PHE A 95 1.10 0.25 6.58
C PHE A 95 1.60 1.58 7.14
N THR A 96 1.72 2.60 6.30
CA THR A 96 2.16 3.94 6.72
C THR A 96 1.23 4.50 7.80
N THR A 97 -0.09 4.37 7.63
CA THR A 97 -1.08 4.80 8.62
C THR A 97 -0.92 4.04 9.93
N THR A 98 -0.66 2.73 9.87
CA THR A 98 -0.45 1.90 11.06
C THR A 98 0.82 2.27 11.80
N ILE A 99 1.94 2.44 11.09
CA ILE A 99 3.23 2.82 11.68
C ILE A 99 3.09 4.19 12.36
N LEU A 100 2.48 5.17 11.70
CA LEU A 100 2.26 6.51 12.26
C LEU A 100 1.30 6.50 13.46
N ALA A 101 0.28 5.63 13.48
CA ALA A 101 -0.63 5.51 14.61
C ALA A 101 0.04 5.00 15.88
N PHE A 102 1.12 4.24 15.76
CA PHE A 102 1.88 3.67 16.88
C PHE A 102 3.30 4.27 16.99
N TYR A 103 3.52 5.46 16.42
CA TYR A 103 4.81 6.11 16.38
C TYR A 103 5.46 6.25 17.76
N GLU A 104 4.68 6.63 18.79
CA GLU A 104 5.18 6.76 20.17
C GLU A 104 5.53 5.41 20.84
N LYS A 105 5.11 4.29 20.25
CA LYS A 105 5.30 2.94 20.79
C LYS A 105 5.87 2.02 19.69
N PRO A 106 7.17 2.15 19.37
CA PRO A 106 7.78 1.45 18.24
C PRO A 106 7.65 -0.08 18.31
N VAL A 107 7.70 -0.65 19.50
CA VAL A 107 7.51 -2.10 19.70
C VAL A 107 6.10 -2.53 19.29
N MET A 108 5.06 -1.73 19.59
CA MET A 108 3.69 -1.99 19.17
C MET A 108 3.53 -1.82 17.65
N ALA A 109 4.15 -0.80 17.06
CA ALA A 109 4.15 -0.60 15.62
C ALA A 109 4.72 -1.82 14.89
N ILE A 110 5.86 -2.34 15.33
CA ILE A 110 6.48 -3.54 14.78
C ILE A 110 5.56 -4.76 14.95
N ALA A 111 5.05 -4.99 16.17
CA ALA A 111 4.18 -6.15 16.44
C ALA A 111 2.92 -6.16 15.57
N VAL A 112 2.24 -5.02 15.45
CA VAL A 112 1.02 -4.89 14.62
C VAL A 112 1.37 -5.07 13.14
N THR A 113 2.47 -4.49 12.66
CA THR A 113 2.92 -4.63 11.27
C THR A 113 3.23 -6.09 10.95
N VAL A 114 3.92 -6.81 11.83
CA VAL A 114 4.21 -8.25 11.66
C VAL A 114 2.92 -9.07 11.57
N VAL A 115 1.94 -8.79 12.43
CA VAL A 115 0.63 -9.47 12.38
C VAL A 115 -0.08 -9.21 11.05
N ILE A 116 -0.10 -7.97 10.57
CA ILE A 116 -0.73 -7.62 9.29
C ILE A 116 -0.04 -8.34 8.13
N VAL A 117 1.29 -8.37 8.11
CA VAL A 117 2.07 -9.09 7.08
C VAL A 117 1.77 -10.59 7.13
N ALA A 118 1.75 -11.18 8.33
CA ALA A 118 1.44 -12.61 8.50
C ALA A 118 0.03 -12.95 7.98
N VAL A 119 -0.96 -12.12 8.30
CA VAL A 119 -2.32 -12.26 7.77
C VAL A 119 -2.35 -12.10 6.26
N GLY A 120 -1.63 -11.12 5.71
CA GLY A 120 -1.49 -10.90 4.26
C GLY A 120 -0.91 -12.14 3.56
N ILE A 121 0.20 -12.68 4.07
CA ILE A 121 0.83 -13.90 3.53
C ILE A 121 -0.14 -15.09 3.62
N PHE A 122 -0.82 -15.27 4.76
CA PHE A 122 -1.79 -16.34 4.95
C PHE A 122 -2.94 -16.25 3.93
N LEU A 123 -3.48 -15.05 3.69
CA LEU A 123 -4.53 -14.82 2.70
C LEU A 123 -4.03 -15.11 1.28
N LEU A 124 -2.84 -14.64 0.91
CA LEU A 124 -2.25 -14.91 -0.40
C LEU A 124 -2.04 -16.41 -0.62
N TYR A 125 -1.58 -17.13 0.41
CA TYR A 125 -1.44 -18.58 0.38
C TYR A 125 -2.78 -19.31 0.23
N LYS A 126 -3.78 -18.93 1.02
CA LYS A 126 -5.14 -19.48 0.96
C LYS A 126 -5.78 -19.31 -0.43
N TYR A 127 -5.57 -18.16 -1.06
CA TYR A 127 -6.10 -17.86 -2.40
C TYR A 127 -5.18 -18.32 -3.53
N LYS A 128 -4.10 -19.04 -3.22
CA LYS A 128 -3.13 -19.58 -4.18
C LYS A 128 -2.61 -18.52 -5.18
N LYS A 129 -2.35 -17.32 -4.68
CA LYS A 129 -1.87 -16.22 -5.51
C LYS A 129 -0.41 -16.46 -5.95
N PRO A 130 -0.01 -16.04 -7.19
CA PRO A 130 1.35 -16.22 -7.69
C PRO A 130 2.38 -15.40 -6.86
N TRP A 131 3.65 -15.77 -6.99
CA TRP A 131 4.78 -15.19 -6.23
C TRP A 131 4.89 -13.66 -6.31
N ILE A 132 4.43 -13.06 -7.41
CA ILE A 132 4.46 -11.61 -7.64
C ILE A 132 3.68 -10.81 -6.58
N TYR A 133 2.64 -11.38 -5.98
CA TYR A 133 1.90 -10.72 -4.88
C TYR A 133 2.71 -10.71 -3.57
N TYR A 134 3.47 -11.77 -3.29
CA TYR A 134 4.36 -11.81 -2.13
C TYR A 134 5.50 -10.80 -2.30
N TYR A 135 6.05 -10.72 -3.51
CA TYR A 135 7.06 -9.71 -3.84
C TYR A 135 6.50 -8.29 -3.69
N ALA A 136 5.30 -8.01 -4.19
CA ALA A 136 4.63 -6.73 -4.02
C ALA A 136 4.41 -6.39 -2.53
N LEU A 137 3.97 -7.35 -1.71
CA LEU A 137 3.78 -7.15 -0.26
C LEU A 137 5.10 -6.77 0.44
N VAL A 138 6.19 -7.50 0.16
CA VAL A 138 7.51 -7.20 0.74
C VAL A 138 8.02 -5.84 0.27
N THR A 139 7.89 -5.54 -1.01
CA THR A 139 8.28 -4.24 -1.57
C THR A 139 7.50 -3.10 -0.91
N THR A 140 6.19 -3.28 -0.73
CA THR A 140 5.32 -2.31 -0.05
C THR A 140 5.75 -2.07 1.38
N LEU A 141 6.05 -3.15 2.11
CA LEU A 141 6.51 -3.05 3.49
C LEU A 141 7.81 -2.25 3.59
N LEU A 142 8.79 -2.55 2.73
CA LEU A 142 10.08 -1.83 2.69
C LEU A 142 9.87 -0.34 2.39
N ILE A 143 9.06 -0.01 1.38
CA ILE A 143 8.73 1.38 1.04
C ILE A 143 8.05 2.08 2.21
N SER A 144 7.08 1.44 2.86
CA SER A 144 6.34 2.03 3.98
C SER A 144 7.24 2.27 5.21
N ILE A 145 8.19 1.38 5.48
CA ILE A 145 9.17 1.56 6.54
C ILE A 145 10.05 2.78 6.23
N VAL A 146 10.56 2.89 5.00
CA VAL A 146 11.42 4.02 4.61
C VAL A 146 10.66 5.35 4.69
N LEU A 147 9.38 5.38 4.30
CA LEU A 147 8.57 6.61 4.30
C LEU A 147 8.05 7.00 5.68
N ALA A 148 7.78 6.03 6.55
CA ALA A 148 7.14 6.29 7.84
C ALA A 148 8.12 6.19 9.03
N TRP A 149 9.36 5.71 8.79
CA TRP A 149 10.35 5.63 9.87
C TRP A 149 10.81 7.03 10.26
N PRO A 150 10.78 7.35 11.55
CA PRO A 150 11.29 8.63 12.03
C PRO A 150 12.77 8.76 11.71
N GLU A 151 13.15 9.86 11.11
CA GLU A 151 14.56 10.27 11.11
C GLU A 151 14.95 10.45 12.58
N ALA A 152 15.91 9.64 13.02
CA ALA A 152 16.46 9.67 14.37
C ALA A 152 17.32 10.92 14.56
#